data_ef31fdc092524c20c2baacfbd8a1b019
#
_entry.id   ef31fdc092524c20c2baacfbd8a1b019
#
_cell.length_a   1.000
_cell.length_b   1.000
_cell.length_c   1.000
_cell.angle_alpha   90.00
_cell.angle_beta   90.00
_cell.angle_gamma   90.00
#
_symmetry.space_group_name_H-M   'P 1'
#
loop_
_entity.id
_entity.type
_entity.pdbx_description
1 polymer ?
#
loop_
_entity_poly.entity_id
_entity_poly.type
_entity_poly.pdbx_seq_one_letter_code
_entity_poly.pdbx_strand_id
1 'polypeptide(L)'
;MRSSTSSSIALTFIAAAAAVLSGCAMAPAATTPVATSHLDTVQKAAVLRICTPGDYKPFSFQKTDASFEGIDVDLMTGFSASLGARPEWVKTTWANLLPDLAAGKCDIAVGGVSVTTDRQKRAFFSTPYMVNGKTPIARCADVAKYQSVAAIDQPSTRVIFNPGGSNERFARANFKQAELTLHGENVTIFDEILANRADVFVTEAAEAITQQKLKPGLCAVNPDKPLQYGEMAWMLPRDDVAFKSYVDQWLHLQQAGGDFQRTMDRWLK
;
A
#
# COMPACT_ATOMS: atom_id res chain seq x y z
N MET A 1 84.43 71.12 -33.59
CA MET A 1 83.46 72.05 -34.26
C MET A 1 82.04 71.55 -33.98
N ARG A 2 81.22 72.41 -33.36
CA ARG A 2 79.74 72.38 -33.20
C ARG A 2 79.13 71.15 -32.51
N SER A 3 78.89 71.10 -31.21
CA SER A 3 77.68 71.61 -30.48
C SER A 3 76.34 71.30 -31.09
N SER A 4 75.61 70.40 -30.44
CA SER A 4 74.19 70.44 -30.49
C SER A 4 73.59 69.74 -29.24
N THR A 5 73.00 70.53 -28.39
CA THR A 5 72.27 70.18 -27.21
C THR A 5 70.86 69.71 -27.59
N SER A 6 70.42 68.57 -27.06
CA SER A 6 69.01 68.21 -27.12
C SER A 6 68.45 67.92 -25.71
N SER A 7 67.54 68.77 -25.34
CA SER A 7 66.74 68.68 -24.07
C SER A 7 65.79 67.48 -24.12
N SER A 8 65.89 66.64 -23.11
CA SER A 8 64.89 65.55 -22.88
C SER A 8 63.78 66.03 -21.98
N ILE A 9 62.55 66.01 -22.52
CA ILE A 9 61.33 66.30 -21.76
C ILE A 9 60.87 64.94 -21.17
N ALA A 10 60.85 64.89 -19.84
CA ALA A 10 60.30 63.71 -19.13
C ALA A 10 58.78 63.81 -19.09
N LEU A 11 58.14 62.84 -19.71
CA LEU A 11 56.68 62.67 -19.67
C LEU A 11 56.33 61.75 -18.51
N THR A 12 55.69 62.29 -17.46
CA THR A 12 55.22 61.53 -16.31
C THR A 12 53.86 60.88 -16.66
N PHE A 13 53.84 59.59 -16.82
CA PHE A 13 52.57 58.83 -16.95
C PHE A 13 52.00 58.54 -15.58
N ILE A 14 50.83 59.12 -15.26
CA ILE A 14 50.00 58.81 -14.11
C ILE A 14 49.14 57.60 -14.52
N ALA A 15 49.43 56.41 -13.98
CA ALA A 15 48.63 55.22 -14.15
C ALA A 15 47.44 55.28 -13.17
N ALA A 16 46.22 55.53 -13.69
CA ALA A 16 44.99 55.41 -12.94
C ALA A 16 44.60 53.91 -12.85
N ALA A 17 44.73 53.29 -11.65
CA ALA A 17 44.26 51.95 -11.37
C ALA A 17 42.73 52.02 -11.16
N ALA A 18 41.97 51.57 -12.15
CA ALA A 18 40.54 51.31 -12.04
C ALA A 18 40.29 49.99 -11.27
N ALA A 19 39.92 50.03 -10.01
CA ALA A 19 39.49 48.87 -9.26
C ALA A 19 38.10 48.42 -9.76
N VAL A 20 38.06 47.31 -10.52
CA VAL A 20 36.80 46.66 -10.92
C VAL A 20 36.28 45.86 -9.71
N LEU A 21 35.34 46.43 -8.97
CA LEU A 21 34.55 45.71 -7.98
C LEU A 21 33.60 44.77 -8.72
N SER A 22 34.02 43.49 -8.92
CA SER A 22 33.13 42.42 -9.37
C SER A 22 32.17 42.07 -8.23
N GLY A 23 31.02 42.74 -8.20
CA GLY A 23 29.90 42.33 -7.35
C GLY A 23 29.39 40.97 -7.77
N CYS A 24 29.65 39.93 -6.97
CA CYS A 24 28.92 38.64 -7.10
C CYS A 24 27.45 38.90 -6.81
N ALA A 25 26.65 39.14 -7.85
CA ALA A 25 25.22 39.10 -7.75
C ALA A 25 24.83 37.66 -7.46
N MET A 26 24.53 37.30 -6.20
CA MET A 26 23.87 36.05 -5.87
C MET A 26 22.52 36.03 -6.59
N ALA A 27 22.41 35.20 -7.63
CA ALA A 27 21.12 34.90 -8.21
C ALA A 27 20.20 34.35 -7.10
N PRO A 28 18.95 34.80 -6.99
CA PRO A 28 18.02 34.21 -6.05
C PRO A 28 17.91 32.73 -6.35
N ALA A 29 18.13 31.88 -5.33
CA ALA A 29 17.94 30.45 -5.44
C ALA A 29 16.52 30.21 -5.95
N ALA A 30 16.39 29.56 -7.09
CA ALA A 30 15.09 29.15 -7.61
C ALA A 30 14.45 28.26 -6.54
N THR A 31 13.42 28.76 -5.87
CA THR A 31 12.59 27.95 -4.96
C THR A 31 11.88 26.93 -5.83
N THR A 32 12.39 25.68 -5.87
CA THR A 32 11.63 24.55 -6.41
C THR A 32 10.28 24.52 -5.69
N PRO A 33 9.14 24.51 -6.42
CA PRO A 33 7.84 24.38 -5.78
C PRO A 33 7.87 23.12 -4.90
N VAL A 34 7.64 23.27 -3.62
CA VAL A 34 7.45 22.12 -2.73
C VAL A 34 6.20 21.41 -3.25
N ALA A 35 6.34 20.15 -3.63
CA ALA A 35 5.18 19.34 -4.07
C ALA A 35 4.15 19.36 -2.93
N THR A 36 2.92 19.77 -3.25
CA THR A 36 1.83 19.86 -2.27
C THR A 36 1.50 18.45 -1.78
N SER A 37 1.56 18.24 -0.46
CA SER A 37 1.23 16.96 0.16
C SER A 37 -0.26 16.63 0.01
N HIS A 38 -0.60 15.34 -0.05
CA HIS A 38 -1.98 14.87 0.08
C HIS A 38 -2.60 15.30 1.42
N LEU A 39 -1.80 15.47 2.48
CA LEU A 39 -2.26 16.03 3.74
C LEU A 39 -2.93 17.39 3.54
N ASP A 40 -2.27 18.30 2.82
CA ASP A 40 -2.78 19.65 2.58
C ASP A 40 -3.97 19.64 1.61
N THR A 41 -3.87 18.83 0.55
CA THR A 41 -4.92 18.77 -0.48
C THR A 41 -6.21 18.17 0.03
N VAL A 42 -6.14 17.11 0.86
CA VAL A 42 -7.29 16.46 1.49
C VAL A 42 -7.98 17.41 2.48
N GLN A 43 -7.21 18.08 3.34
CA GLN A 43 -7.75 19.07 4.28
C GLN A 43 -8.45 20.23 3.55
N LYS A 44 -7.83 20.76 2.49
CA LYS A 44 -8.41 21.83 1.68
C LYS A 44 -9.68 21.42 0.95
N ALA A 45 -9.72 20.20 0.42
CA ALA A 45 -10.88 19.65 -0.29
C ALA A 45 -11.98 19.16 0.66
N ALA A 46 -11.66 18.92 1.93
CA ALA A 46 -12.51 18.23 2.92
C ALA A 46 -13.01 16.85 2.43
N VAL A 47 -12.21 16.17 1.60
CA VAL A 47 -12.51 14.86 1.03
C VAL A 47 -11.24 14.02 1.01
N LEU A 48 -11.32 12.79 1.53
CA LEU A 48 -10.30 11.76 1.40
C LEU A 48 -10.79 10.69 0.43
N ARG A 49 -10.13 10.55 -0.72
CA ARG A 49 -10.45 9.51 -1.71
C ARG A 49 -9.72 8.22 -1.34
N ILE A 50 -10.46 7.13 -1.19
CA ILE A 50 -9.97 5.87 -0.64
C ILE A 50 -10.19 4.75 -1.65
N CYS A 51 -9.12 4.24 -2.26
CA CYS A 51 -9.19 3.06 -3.13
C CYS A 51 -9.31 1.78 -2.30
N THR A 52 -10.26 0.92 -2.71
CA THR A 52 -10.40 -0.42 -2.13
C THR A 52 -11.00 -1.40 -3.13
N PRO A 53 -10.58 -2.69 -3.15
CA PRO A 53 -11.23 -3.71 -3.96
C PRO A 53 -12.65 -4.05 -3.49
N GLY A 54 -12.91 -3.97 -2.18
CA GLY A 54 -14.24 -4.21 -1.61
C GLY A 54 -14.76 -5.65 -1.79
N ASP A 55 -13.88 -6.62 -1.81
CA ASP A 55 -14.16 -8.05 -1.98
C ASP A 55 -13.44 -8.93 -0.95
N TYR A 56 -12.99 -8.32 0.17
CA TYR A 56 -12.07 -8.95 1.11
C TYR A 56 -12.47 -8.75 2.57
N LYS A 57 -13.37 -9.63 3.08
CA LYS A 57 -13.70 -9.68 4.50
C LYS A 57 -12.53 -10.25 5.32
N PRO A 58 -12.25 -9.70 6.50
CA PRO A 58 -13.03 -8.70 7.24
C PRO A 58 -12.58 -7.24 7.00
N PHE A 59 -11.67 -6.96 6.06
CA PHE A 59 -11.03 -5.64 5.91
C PHE A 59 -11.88 -4.64 5.14
N SER A 60 -12.39 -5.03 3.97
CA SER A 60 -13.22 -4.20 3.11
C SER A 60 -14.15 -5.06 2.26
N PHE A 61 -15.44 -4.81 2.38
CA PHE A 61 -16.46 -5.50 1.61
C PHE A 61 -17.52 -4.52 1.13
N GLN A 62 -17.81 -4.53 -0.18
CA GLN A 62 -18.88 -3.74 -0.75
C GLN A 62 -20.21 -4.50 -0.69
N LYS A 63 -21.19 -3.91 -0.03
CA LYS A 63 -22.54 -4.46 0.07
C LYS A 63 -23.36 -4.21 -1.19
N THR A 64 -24.53 -4.81 -1.27
CA THR A 64 -25.45 -4.68 -2.41
C THR A 64 -26.00 -3.27 -2.60
N ASP A 65 -26.04 -2.46 -1.52
CA ASP A 65 -26.42 -1.04 -1.55
C ASP A 65 -25.25 -0.12 -1.95
N ALA A 66 -24.14 -0.68 -2.41
CA ALA A 66 -22.88 -0.03 -2.76
C ALA A 66 -22.13 0.60 -1.58
N SER A 67 -22.59 0.52 -0.35
CA SER A 67 -21.83 0.92 0.82
C SER A 67 -20.73 -0.09 1.14
N PHE A 68 -19.72 0.36 1.90
CA PHE A 68 -18.61 -0.50 2.33
C PHE A 68 -18.71 -0.80 3.82
N GLU A 69 -18.17 -1.96 4.23
CA GLU A 69 -18.03 -2.38 5.62
C GLU A 69 -16.68 -3.10 5.82
N GLY A 70 -16.18 -3.12 7.04
CA GLY A 70 -14.94 -3.84 7.41
C GLY A 70 -14.01 -3.04 8.28
N ILE A 71 -12.92 -3.69 8.72
CA ILE A 71 -11.90 -3.11 9.59
C ILE A 71 -11.35 -1.80 9.01
N ASP A 72 -10.86 -1.85 7.76
CA ASP A 72 -10.27 -0.68 7.13
C ASP A 72 -11.31 0.40 6.83
N VAL A 73 -12.58 0.01 6.64
CA VAL A 73 -13.68 0.98 6.43
C VAL A 73 -13.94 1.78 7.71
N ASP A 74 -14.03 1.09 8.86
CA ASP A 74 -14.22 1.75 10.15
C ASP A 74 -13.02 2.66 10.50
N LEU A 75 -11.79 2.17 10.30
CA LEU A 75 -10.56 2.93 10.57
C LEU A 75 -10.47 4.15 9.66
N MET A 76 -10.77 4.02 8.36
CA MET A 76 -10.72 5.14 7.41
C MET A 76 -11.81 6.18 7.67
N THR A 77 -12.94 5.79 8.21
CA THR A 77 -13.97 6.74 8.66
C THR A 77 -13.43 7.64 9.78
N GLY A 78 -12.79 7.06 10.79
CA GLY A 78 -12.12 7.80 11.86
C GLY A 78 -10.92 8.64 11.36
N PHE A 79 -10.12 8.08 10.47
CA PHE A 79 -8.99 8.76 9.86
C PHE A 79 -9.44 9.99 9.06
N SER A 80 -10.47 9.85 8.22
CA SER A 80 -11.03 10.97 7.46
C SER A 80 -11.51 12.09 8.38
N ALA A 81 -12.22 11.74 9.46
CA ALA A 81 -12.69 12.72 10.44
C ALA A 81 -11.53 13.48 11.11
N SER A 82 -10.39 12.83 11.38
CA SER A 82 -9.19 13.48 11.93
C SER A 82 -8.58 14.54 11.00
N LEU A 83 -8.83 14.42 9.69
CA LEU A 83 -8.41 15.39 8.67
C LEU A 83 -9.44 16.50 8.44
N GLY A 84 -10.60 16.47 9.11
CA GLY A 84 -11.73 17.34 8.78
C GLY A 84 -12.35 17.02 7.41
N ALA A 85 -12.21 15.79 6.94
CA ALA A 85 -12.64 15.34 5.62
C ALA A 85 -13.72 14.25 5.72
N ARG A 86 -14.53 14.12 4.68
CA ARG A 86 -15.41 12.95 4.49
C ARG A 86 -14.67 11.88 3.66
N PRO A 87 -14.92 10.59 3.93
CA PRO A 87 -14.41 9.52 3.07
C PRO A 87 -15.17 9.50 1.74
N GLU A 88 -14.44 9.26 0.65
CA GLU A 88 -14.97 8.99 -0.67
C GLU A 88 -14.37 7.68 -1.20
N TRP A 89 -15.21 6.65 -1.32
CA TRP A 89 -14.76 5.31 -1.68
C TRP A 89 -14.62 5.17 -3.19
N VAL A 90 -13.43 4.81 -3.65
CA VAL A 90 -13.10 4.54 -5.05
C VAL A 90 -12.95 3.03 -5.22
N LYS A 91 -13.97 2.40 -5.81
CA LYS A 91 -13.93 0.96 -6.13
C LYS A 91 -12.86 0.67 -7.16
N THR A 92 -12.02 -0.31 -6.90
CA THR A 92 -10.96 -0.77 -7.79
C THR A 92 -10.86 -2.31 -7.80
N THR A 93 -9.79 -2.85 -8.35
CA THR A 93 -9.47 -4.27 -8.32
C THR A 93 -8.09 -4.50 -7.73
N TRP A 94 -7.78 -5.72 -7.31
CA TRP A 94 -6.44 -6.06 -6.80
C TRP A 94 -5.33 -5.77 -7.82
N ALA A 95 -5.60 -5.96 -9.11
CA ALA A 95 -4.66 -5.65 -10.20
C ALA A 95 -4.44 -4.13 -10.35
N ASN A 96 -5.49 -3.34 -10.17
CA ASN A 96 -5.46 -1.89 -10.40
C ASN A 96 -5.19 -1.06 -9.14
N LEU A 97 -5.22 -1.65 -7.93
CA LEU A 97 -5.10 -0.93 -6.67
C LEU A 97 -3.84 -0.03 -6.62
N LEU A 98 -2.68 -0.57 -6.95
CA LEU A 98 -1.44 0.21 -7.01
C LEU A 98 -1.38 1.15 -8.24
N PRO A 99 -1.76 0.75 -9.46
CA PRO A 99 -1.89 1.67 -10.59
C PRO A 99 -2.82 2.86 -10.33
N ASP A 100 -3.98 2.64 -9.71
CA ASP A 100 -4.95 3.69 -9.42
C ASP A 100 -4.43 4.68 -8.38
N LEU A 101 -3.78 4.18 -7.33
CA LEU A 101 -3.07 5.04 -6.35
C LEU A 101 -1.97 5.87 -7.03
N ALA A 102 -1.12 5.23 -7.84
CA ALA A 102 -0.03 5.91 -8.54
C ALA A 102 -0.51 6.94 -9.57
N ALA A 103 -1.70 6.74 -10.13
CA ALA A 103 -2.35 7.67 -11.06
C ALA A 103 -3.10 8.81 -10.33
N GLY A 104 -3.09 8.85 -9.00
CA GLY A 104 -3.79 9.87 -8.21
C GLY A 104 -5.31 9.78 -8.26
N LYS A 105 -5.88 8.60 -8.59
CA LYS A 105 -7.33 8.40 -8.52
C LYS A 105 -7.84 8.38 -7.08
N CYS A 106 -6.97 8.07 -6.14
CA CYS A 106 -7.23 8.11 -4.71
C CYS A 106 -5.99 8.60 -3.95
N ASP A 107 -6.20 8.99 -2.70
CA ASP A 107 -5.18 9.55 -1.82
C ASP A 107 -4.53 8.46 -0.96
N ILE A 108 -5.28 7.38 -0.69
CA ILE A 108 -4.86 6.22 0.08
C ILE A 108 -5.52 4.95 -0.47
N ALA A 109 -4.84 3.81 -0.37
CA ALA A 109 -5.38 2.51 -0.78
C ALA A 109 -5.36 1.53 0.39
N VAL A 110 -6.53 0.93 0.65
CA VAL A 110 -6.81 0.10 1.84
C VAL A 110 -7.57 -1.19 1.47
N GLY A 111 -7.84 -2.02 2.46
CA GLY A 111 -8.63 -3.25 2.31
C GLY A 111 -7.81 -4.51 2.57
N GLY A 112 -7.02 -4.54 3.65
CA GLY A 112 -6.16 -5.68 4.00
C GLY A 112 -5.00 -5.85 3.03
N VAL A 113 -4.29 -4.77 2.74
CA VAL A 113 -3.24 -4.77 1.72
C VAL A 113 -1.96 -5.39 2.27
N SER A 114 -1.57 -6.55 1.72
CA SER A 114 -0.30 -7.19 2.08
C SER A 114 0.90 -6.32 1.69
N VAL A 115 1.80 -6.09 2.62
CA VAL A 115 3.10 -5.43 2.39
C VAL A 115 3.97 -6.34 1.53
N THR A 116 4.50 -5.81 0.44
CA THR A 116 5.48 -6.50 -0.39
C THR A 116 6.53 -5.52 -0.89
N THR A 117 7.77 -6.00 -1.05
CA THR A 117 8.87 -5.16 -1.57
C THR A 117 8.61 -4.66 -2.98
N ASP A 118 7.86 -5.41 -3.81
CA ASP A 118 7.50 -4.96 -5.16
C ASP A 118 6.51 -3.79 -5.15
N ARG A 119 5.53 -3.80 -4.24
CA ARG A 119 4.65 -2.65 -4.02
C ARG A 119 5.42 -1.47 -3.42
N GLN A 120 6.34 -1.75 -2.47
CA GLN A 120 7.14 -0.73 -1.80
C GLN A 120 8.06 0.06 -2.75
N LYS A 121 8.49 -0.55 -3.86
CA LYS A 121 9.24 0.18 -4.91
C LYS A 121 8.44 1.31 -5.55
N ARG A 122 7.10 1.27 -5.47
CA ARG A 122 6.19 2.14 -6.23
C ARG A 122 5.21 2.93 -5.36
N ALA A 123 5.08 2.59 -4.08
CA ALA A 123 4.23 3.26 -3.11
C ALA A 123 4.90 3.22 -1.74
N PHE A 124 4.54 4.13 -0.86
CA PHE A 124 4.80 3.97 0.57
C PHE A 124 3.77 3.04 1.20
N PHE A 125 4.10 2.50 2.34
CA PHE A 125 3.17 1.86 3.25
C PHE A 125 3.14 2.61 4.57
N SER A 126 1.98 2.62 5.24
CA SER A 126 1.91 2.97 6.65
C SER A 126 2.76 2.00 7.49
N THR A 127 2.99 2.31 8.75
CA THR A 127 3.40 1.28 9.72
C THR A 127 2.45 0.11 9.62
N PRO A 128 2.95 -1.15 9.56
CA PRO A 128 2.09 -2.33 9.54
C PRO A 128 1.20 -2.37 10.79
N TYR A 129 -0.08 -2.62 10.57
CA TYR A 129 -1.05 -2.65 11.67
C TYR A 129 -1.45 -4.07 12.09
N MET A 130 -1.13 -5.07 11.27
CA MET A 130 -1.43 -6.48 11.56
C MET A 130 -0.32 -7.38 11.01
N VAL A 131 0.15 -8.30 11.84
CA VAL A 131 0.88 -9.49 11.37
C VAL A 131 -0.14 -10.46 10.82
N ASN A 132 0.15 -11.03 9.66
CA ASN A 132 -0.70 -11.95 8.95
C ASN A 132 0.18 -12.96 8.19
N GLY A 133 -0.34 -13.67 7.20
CA GLY A 133 0.50 -14.54 6.38
C GLY A 133 -0.33 -15.50 5.54
N LYS A 134 0.33 -16.12 4.57
CA LYS A 134 -0.31 -17.03 3.62
C LYS A 134 -0.77 -18.30 4.31
N THR A 135 -2.07 -18.49 4.36
CA THR A 135 -2.74 -19.58 5.07
C THR A 135 -3.68 -20.30 4.11
N PRO A 136 -3.57 -21.62 3.99
CA PRO A 136 -4.54 -22.38 3.20
C PRO A 136 -5.91 -22.41 3.90
N ILE A 137 -6.97 -22.40 3.10
CA ILE A 137 -8.33 -22.73 3.52
C ILE A 137 -8.86 -23.84 2.62
N ALA A 138 -9.47 -24.86 3.21
CA ALA A 138 -9.96 -26.05 2.54
C ALA A 138 -11.22 -26.56 3.24
N ARG A 139 -11.85 -27.62 2.69
CA ARG A 139 -12.88 -28.36 3.43
C ARG A 139 -12.28 -28.91 4.72
N CYS A 140 -13.03 -28.85 5.82
CA CYS A 140 -12.52 -29.29 7.14
C CYS A 140 -12.01 -30.73 7.15
N ALA A 141 -12.64 -31.63 6.37
CA ALA A 141 -12.21 -33.00 6.21
C ALA A 141 -10.82 -33.16 5.55
N ASP A 142 -10.36 -32.13 4.84
CA ASP A 142 -9.13 -32.18 4.04
C ASP A 142 -7.97 -31.41 4.65
N VAL A 143 -8.15 -30.74 5.81
CA VAL A 143 -7.13 -29.89 6.46
C VAL A 143 -5.77 -30.58 6.61
N ALA A 144 -5.76 -31.88 6.95
CA ALA A 144 -4.53 -32.63 7.12
C ALA A 144 -3.68 -32.77 5.85
N LYS A 145 -4.30 -32.59 4.67
CA LYS A 145 -3.66 -32.73 3.35
C LYS A 145 -2.87 -31.48 2.95
N TYR A 146 -3.14 -30.29 3.53
CA TYR A 146 -2.66 -29.00 3.01
C TYR A 146 -1.79 -28.24 3.99
N GLN A 147 -0.99 -28.96 4.80
CA GLN A 147 -0.20 -28.41 5.91
C GLN A 147 1.09 -27.67 5.47
N SER A 148 1.52 -27.82 4.23
CA SER A 148 2.75 -27.20 3.71
C SER A 148 2.64 -26.94 2.21
N VAL A 149 3.54 -26.09 1.68
CA VAL A 149 3.64 -25.85 0.24
C VAL A 149 3.84 -27.15 -0.52
N ALA A 150 4.74 -28.02 -0.06
CA ALA A 150 5.02 -29.30 -0.71
C ALA A 150 3.80 -30.27 -0.68
N ALA A 151 3.01 -30.21 0.40
CA ALA A 151 1.80 -31.02 0.50
C ALA A 151 0.66 -30.52 -0.42
N ILE A 152 0.61 -29.23 -0.68
CA ILE A 152 -0.35 -28.61 -1.60
C ILE A 152 0.08 -28.81 -3.06
N ASP A 153 1.39 -28.69 -3.36
CA ASP A 153 1.92 -28.78 -4.72
C ASP A 153 1.99 -30.22 -5.24
N GLN A 154 0.83 -30.85 -5.36
CA GLN A 154 0.68 -32.21 -5.88
C GLN A 154 -0.17 -32.19 -7.15
N PRO A 155 0.11 -33.08 -8.15
CA PRO A 155 -0.65 -33.15 -9.41
C PRO A 155 -2.17 -33.34 -9.23
N SER A 156 -2.58 -33.92 -8.12
CA SER A 156 -4.00 -34.14 -7.79
C SER A 156 -4.67 -33.01 -7.05
N THR A 157 -3.95 -31.92 -6.72
CA THR A 157 -4.50 -30.80 -5.97
C THR A 157 -4.95 -29.68 -6.90
N ARG A 158 -6.20 -29.25 -6.77
CA ARG A 158 -6.79 -28.13 -7.50
C ARG A 158 -6.72 -26.87 -6.63
N VAL A 159 -5.75 -26.01 -6.92
CA VAL A 159 -5.55 -24.73 -6.23
C VAL A 159 -6.31 -23.63 -6.98
N ILE A 160 -7.22 -22.95 -6.29
CA ILE A 160 -7.98 -21.84 -6.82
C ILE A 160 -7.42 -20.52 -6.28
N PHE A 161 -7.44 -19.42 -7.05
CA PHE A 161 -7.01 -18.11 -6.61
C PHE A 161 -7.66 -16.97 -7.42
N ASN A 162 -7.74 -15.77 -6.82
CA ASN A 162 -8.25 -14.56 -7.44
C ASN A 162 -7.16 -13.81 -8.23
N PRO A 163 -7.53 -13.04 -9.27
CA PRO A 163 -6.56 -12.34 -10.12
C PRO A 163 -5.91 -11.13 -9.47
N GLY A 164 -4.65 -10.84 -9.82
CA GLY A 164 -3.96 -9.56 -9.66
C GLY A 164 -3.40 -9.26 -8.29
N GLY A 165 -3.70 -10.06 -7.27
CA GLY A 165 -3.29 -9.84 -5.88
C GLY A 165 -2.01 -10.58 -5.46
N SER A 166 -1.74 -10.56 -4.15
CA SER A 166 -0.64 -11.32 -3.53
C SER A 166 -0.92 -12.83 -3.54
N ASN A 167 -2.20 -13.25 -3.56
CA ASN A 167 -2.59 -14.66 -3.58
C ASN A 167 -2.23 -15.32 -4.92
N GLU A 168 -2.53 -14.67 -6.05
CA GLU A 168 -2.11 -15.17 -7.36
C GLU A 168 -0.59 -15.28 -7.46
N ARG A 169 0.14 -14.24 -7.02
CA ARG A 169 1.62 -14.26 -7.03
C ARG A 169 2.16 -15.41 -6.19
N PHE A 170 1.61 -15.61 -4.99
CA PHE A 170 2.00 -16.73 -4.13
C PHE A 170 1.73 -18.07 -4.79
N ALA A 171 0.53 -18.30 -5.32
CA ALA A 171 0.16 -19.55 -5.97
C ALA A 171 1.09 -19.89 -7.15
N ARG A 172 1.29 -18.93 -8.06
CA ARG A 172 2.17 -19.12 -9.23
C ARG A 172 3.64 -19.28 -8.87
N ALA A 173 4.10 -18.64 -7.79
CA ALA A 173 5.49 -18.78 -7.34
C ALA A 173 5.78 -20.12 -6.67
N ASN A 174 4.82 -20.70 -5.95
CA ASN A 174 5.06 -21.84 -5.08
C ASN A 174 4.49 -23.17 -5.61
N PHE A 175 3.45 -23.16 -6.45
CA PHE A 175 2.83 -24.38 -6.95
C PHE A 175 3.20 -24.59 -8.43
N LYS A 176 3.85 -25.70 -8.71
CA LYS A 176 4.38 -26.07 -10.04
C LYS A 176 3.76 -27.33 -10.59
N GLN A 177 3.26 -28.20 -9.71
CA GLN A 177 2.66 -29.50 -10.04
C GLN A 177 1.13 -29.48 -9.88
N ALA A 178 0.63 -28.70 -8.92
CA ALA A 178 -0.79 -28.55 -8.68
C ALA A 178 -1.52 -27.91 -9.87
N GLU A 179 -2.76 -28.28 -10.07
CA GLU A 179 -3.64 -27.64 -11.05
C GLU A 179 -4.03 -26.24 -10.54
N LEU A 180 -3.68 -25.19 -11.29
CA LEU A 180 -3.90 -23.80 -10.93
C LEU A 180 -5.11 -23.21 -11.67
N THR A 181 -6.17 -22.87 -10.94
CA THR A 181 -7.40 -22.29 -11.51
C THR A 181 -7.55 -20.82 -11.08
N LEU A 182 -7.59 -19.92 -12.06
CA LEU A 182 -7.92 -18.49 -11.85
C LEU A 182 -9.44 -18.34 -11.77
N HIS A 183 -9.93 -17.74 -10.67
CA HIS A 183 -11.33 -17.46 -10.45
C HIS A 183 -11.57 -15.96 -10.35
N GLY A 184 -12.46 -15.42 -11.20
CA GLY A 184 -12.64 -13.99 -11.35
C GLY A 184 -13.19 -13.27 -10.10
N GLU A 185 -14.05 -13.98 -9.33
CA GLU A 185 -14.79 -13.40 -8.22
C GLU A 185 -14.24 -13.90 -6.87
N ASN A 186 -13.44 -13.05 -6.19
CA ASN A 186 -12.79 -13.43 -4.92
C ASN A 186 -13.79 -13.96 -3.87
N VAL A 187 -14.96 -13.35 -3.77
CA VAL A 187 -15.97 -13.69 -2.75
C VAL A 187 -16.60 -15.08 -2.95
N THR A 188 -16.60 -15.63 -4.17
CA THR A 188 -17.20 -16.93 -4.49
C THR A 188 -16.20 -18.08 -4.50
N ILE A 189 -14.90 -17.82 -4.36
CA ILE A 189 -13.84 -18.85 -4.28
C ILE A 189 -14.17 -19.91 -3.22
N PHE A 190 -14.68 -19.51 -2.10
CA PHE A 190 -15.01 -20.38 -0.97
C PHE A 190 -16.16 -21.36 -1.30
N ASP A 191 -17.10 -20.92 -2.13
CA ASP A 191 -18.20 -21.76 -2.61
C ASP A 191 -17.72 -22.81 -3.60
N GLU A 192 -16.69 -22.50 -4.41
CA GLU A 192 -16.04 -23.46 -5.29
C GLU A 192 -15.39 -24.61 -4.50
N ILE A 193 -14.74 -24.29 -3.37
CA ILE A 193 -14.14 -25.31 -2.50
C ILE A 193 -15.23 -26.19 -1.85
N LEU A 194 -16.28 -25.58 -1.31
CA LEU A 194 -17.40 -26.31 -0.71
C LEU A 194 -18.11 -27.22 -1.72
N ALA A 195 -18.26 -26.75 -2.95
CA ALA A 195 -18.87 -27.51 -4.03
C ALA A 195 -17.93 -28.58 -4.65
N ASN A 196 -16.73 -28.76 -4.07
CA ASN A 196 -15.72 -29.71 -4.58
C ASN A 196 -15.27 -29.45 -6.03
N ARG A 197 -15.34 -28.19 -6.50
CA ARG A 197 -14.79 -27.76 -7.78
C ARG A 197 -13.33 -27.29 -7.67
N ALA A 198 -12.90 -26.95 -6.44
CA ALA A 198 -11.51 -26.71 -6.07
C ALA A 198 -11.22 -27.39 -4.72
N ASP A 199 -9.95 -27.50 -4.36
CA ASP A 199 -9.55 -28.21 -3.14
C ASP A 199 -9.05 -27.23 -2.07
N VAL A 200 -8.28 -26.22 -2.47
CA VAL A 200 -7.62 -25.29 -1.55
C VAL A 200 -7.45 -23.92 -2.19
N PHE A 201 -7.63 -22.89 -1.35
CA PHE A 201 -7.22 -21.51 -1.63
C PHE A 201 -6.17 -21.11 -0.60
N VAL A 202 -5.08 -20.47 -1.04
CA VAL A 202 -4.09 -19.90 -0.13
C VAL A 202 -4.28 -18.38 -0.11
N THR A 203 -4.84 -17.92 1.00
CA THR A 203 -5.10 -16.51 1.26
C THR A 203 -4.36 -16.06 2.54
N GLU A 204 -4.78 -14.96 3.13
CA GLU A 204 -4.22 -14.48 4.40
C GLU A 204 -4.96 -15.11 5.59
N ALA A 205 -4.26 -15.33 6.72
CA ALA A 205 -4.82 -15.99 7.91
C ALA A 205 -6.12 -15.35 8.41
N ALA A 206 -6.19 -14.01 8.44
CA ALA A 206 -7.38 -13.30 8.89
C ALA A 206 -8.61 -13.58 8.01
N GLU A 207 -8.44 -13.67 6.68
CA GLU A 207 -9.53 -14.05 5.80
C GLU A 207 -9.91 -15.52 5.98
N ALA A 208 -8.93 -16.42 6.04
CA ALA A 208 -9.21 -17.84 6.24
C ALA A 208 -10.01 -18.10 7.53
N ILE A 209 -9.64 -17.46 8.64
CA ILE A 209 -10.37 -17.52 9.92
C ILE A 209 -11.78 -16.93 9.79
N THR A 210 -11.92 -15.79 9.13
CA THR A 210 -13.22 -15.15 8.92
C THR A 210 -14.13 -16.03 8.07
N GLN A 211 -13.62 -16.59 6.99
CA GLN A 211 -14.41 -17.43 6.10
C GLN A 211 -14.78 -18.77 6.73
N GLN A 212 -13.93 -19.33 7.58
CA GLN A 212 -14.26 -20.50 8.41
C GLN A 212 -15.49 -20.23 9.31
N LYS A 213 -15.60 -19.01 9.88
CA LYS A 213 -16.76 -18.61 10.69
C LYS A 213 -18.02 -18.40 9.83
N LEU A 214 -17.86 -17.83 8.65
CA LEU A 214 -18.97 -17.47 7.77
C LEU A 214 -19.53 -18.64 6.96
N LYS A 215 -18.69 -19.66 6.65
CA LYS A 215 -19.02 -20.76 5.75
C LYS A 215 -18.74 -22.11 6.42
N PRO A 216 -19.73 -22.69 7.12
CA PRO A 216 -19.61 -24.01 7.72
C PRO A 216 -19.11 -25.06 6.72
N GLY A 217 -18.16 -25.89 7.13
CA GLY A 217 -17.51 -26.88 6.26
C GLY A 217 -16.14 -26.45 5.73
N LEU A 218 -15.78 -25.16 5.82
CA LEU A 218 -14.43 -24.68 5.56
C LEU A 218 -13.64 -24.53 6.86
N CYS A 219 -12.34 -24.83 6.78
CA CYS A 219 -11.39 -24.71 7.88
C CYS A 219 -10.10 -24.08 7.41
N ALA A 220 -9.62 -23.09 8.16
CA ALA A 220 -8.29 -22.53 8.00
C ALA A 220 -7.23 -23.57 8.42
N VAL A 221 -6.17 -23.69 7.65
CA VAL A 221 -5.10 -24.67 7.88
C VAL A 221 -3.93 -23.97 8.59
N ASN A 222 -3.73 -24.26 9.86
CA ASN A 222 -2.64 -23.69 10.68
C ASN A 222 -2.55 -22.17 10.61
N PRO A 223 -3.61 -21.40 10.89
CA PRO A 223 -3.59 -19.94 10.74
C PRO A 223 -2.54 -19.25 11.65
N ASP A 224 -2.18 -19.87 12.78
CA ASP A 224 -1.14 -19.38 13.68
C ASP A 224 0.29 -19.70 13.19
N LYS A 225 0.41 -20.55 12.15
CA LYS A 225 1.68 -20.93 11.54
C LYS A 225 1.56 -20.88 10.02
N PRO A 226 1.45 -19.68 9.44
CA PRO A 226 1.22 -19.51 8.00
C PRO A 226 2.37 -20.06 7.15
N LEU A 227 2.09 -20.42 5.91
CA LEU A 227 3.09 -20.92 4.95
C LEU A 227 4.14 -19.85 4.62
N GLN A 228 3.76 -18.58 4.71
CA GLN A 228 4.63 -17.44 4.51
C GLN A 228 4.21 -16.31 5.46
N TYR A 229 5.18 -15.73 6.16
CA TYR A 229 4.97 -14.51 6.94
C TYR A 229 4.48 -13.37 6.06
N GLY A 230 3.61 -12.53 6.59
CA GLY A 230 3.12 -11.32 5.94
C GLY A 230 2.69 -10.26 6.95
N GLU A 231 2.55 -9.05 6.46
CA GLU A 231 2.05 -7.90 7.19
C GLU A 231 1.01 -7.18 6.36
N MET A 232 0.09 -6.49 7.04
CA MET A 232 -0.89 -5.62 6.40
C MET A 232 -0.64 -4.17 6.78
N ALA A 233 -0.72 -3.31 5.78
CA ALA A 233 -0.60 -1.86 5.92
C ALA A 233 -1.39 -1.15 4.82
N TRP A 234 -1.62 0.15 4.96
CA TRP A 234 -2.24 0.97 3.94
C TRP A 234 -1.19 1.46 2.95
N MET A 235 -1.51 1.45 1.66
CA MET A 235 -0.63 2.02 0.64
C MET A 235 -0.88 3.52 0.49
N LEU A 236 0.21 4.27 0.36
CA LEU A 236 0.26 5.73 0.28
C LEU A 236 1.02 6.16 -0.97
N PRO A 237 0.77 7.36 -1.51
CA PRO A 237 1.54 7.90 -2.61
C PRO A 237 3.03 7.88 -2.31
N ARG A 238 3.82 7.49 -3.31
CA ARG A 238 5.27 7.52 -3.19
C ARG A 238 5.75 8.97 -3.03
N ASP A 239 6.78 9.13 -2.21
CA ASP A 239 7.46 10.40 -1.97
C ASP A 239 6.66 11.46 -1.17
N ASP A 240 5.43 11.14 -0.71
CA ASP A 240 4.66 12.01 0.20
C ASP A 240 4.94 11.66 1.68
N VAL A 241 6.09 12.12 2.15
CA VAL A 241 6.55 11.86 3.53
C VAL A 241 5.64 12.54 4.56
N ALA A 242 5.11 13.72 4.28
CA ALA A 242 4.25 14.46 5.20
C ALA A 242 2.94 13.69 5.44
N PHE A 243 2.29 13.24 4.38
CA PHE A 243 1.07 12.44 4.49
C PHE A 243 1.32 11.10 5.20
N LYS A 244 2.40 10.39 4.81
CA LYS A 244 2.79 9.15 5.49
C LYS A 244 3.01 9.36 6.98
N SER A 245 3.73 10.40 7.37
CA SER A 245 4.02 10.68 8.79
C SER A 245 2.75 10.95 9.58
N TYR A 246 1.78 11.65 9.00
CA TYR A 246 0.48 11.88 9.63
C TYR A 246 -0.31 10.58 9.78
N VAL A 247 -0.37 9.75 8.74
CA VAL A 247 -1.03 8.44 8.77
C VAL A 247 -0.44 7.55 9.86
N ASP A 248 0.89 7.45 9.92
CA ASP A 248 1.58 6.63 10.91
C ASP A 248 1.34 7.11 12.34
N GLN A 249 1.39 8.44 12.56
CA GLN A 249 1.12 9.01 13.87
C GLN A 249 -0.32 8.82 14.30
N TRP A 250 -1.28 9.00 13.39
CA TRP A 250 -2.69 8.74 13.68
C TRP A 250 -2.90 7.27 14.07
N LEU A 251 -2.38 6.35 13.27
CA LEU A 251 -2.49 4.90 13.52
C LEU A 251 -1.90 4.52 14.88
N HIS A 252 -0.71 5.05 15.20
CA HIS A 252 -0.07 4.85 16.50
C HIS A 252 -0.97 5.31 17.65
N LEU A 253 -1.58 6.48 17.55
CA LEU A 253 -2.47 7.00 18.57
C LEU A 253 -3.74 6.14 18.73
N GLN A 254 -4.31 5.61 17.63
CA GLN A 254 -5.44 4.69 17.70
C GLN A 254 -5.05 3.38 18.41
N GLN A 255 -3.86 2.85 18.12
CA GLN A 255 -3.33 1.66 18.77
C GLN A 255 -3.09 1.89 20.26
N ALA A 256 -2.40 2.97 20.62
CA ALA A 256 -2.09 3.30 22.01
C ALA A 256 -3.35 3.66 22.83
N GLY A 257 -4.34 4.30 22.22
CA GLY A 257 -5.62 4.67 22.84
C GLY A 257 -6.64 3.51 22.93
N GLY A 258 -6.36 2.38 22.28
CA GLY A 258 -7.23 1.19 22.29
C GLY A 258 -8.41 1.24 21.29
N ASP A 259 -8.60 2.33 20.53
CA ASP A 259 -9.65 2.43 19.50
C ASP A 259 -9.42 1.42 18.38
N PHE A 260 -8.17 1.26 17.98
CA PHE A 260 -7.76 0.24 17.02
C PHE A 260 -8.17 -1.16 17.49
N GLN A 261 -7.83 -1.53 18.73
CA GLN A 261 -8.16 -2.85 19.25
C GLN A 261 -9.68 -3.07 19.33
N ARG A 262 -10.46 -2.05 19.72
CA ARG A 262 -11.94 -2.13 19.71
C ARG A 262 -12.49 -2.39 18.32
N THR A 263 -11.91 -1.78 17.30
CA THR A 263 -12.30 -2.03 15.90
C THR A 263 -11.94 -3.44 15.47
N MET A 264 -10.71 -3.89 15.75
CA MET A 264 -10.28 -5.27 15.45
C MET A 264 -11.19 -6.31 16.12
N ASP A 265 -11.51 -6.12 17.37
CA ASP A 265 -12.35 -7.04 18.16
C ASP A 265 -13.76 -7.18 17.59
N ARG A 266 -14.35 -6.09 17.10
CA ARG A 266 -15.67 -6.09 16.46
C ARG A 266 -15.75 -7.00 15.24
N TRP A 267 -14.65 -7.11 14.49
CA TRP A 267 -14.64 -7.84 13.22
C TRP A 267 -14.01 -9.23 13.31
N LEU A 268 -13.12 -9.46 14.27
CA LEU A 268 -12.36 -10.71 14.37
C LEU A 268 -12.89 -11.66 15.45
N LYS A 269 -13.56 -11.16 16.48
CA LYS A 269 -14.19 -11.97 17.54
C LYS A 269 -15.63 -12.32 17.21
#